data_2f9ef226b5b3fe6a583c2f4dbde02de6
#
_entry.id   2f9ef226b5b3fe6a583c2f4dbde02de6
#
_cell.length_a   1.000
_cell.length_b   1.000
_cell.length_c   1.000
_cell.angle_alpha   90.00
_cell.angle_beta   90.00
_cell.angle_gamma   90.00
#
_symmetry.space_group_name_H-M   'P 1'
#
loop_
_entity.id
_entity.type
_entity.pdbx_description
1 polymer ?
#
loop_
_entity_poly.entity_id
_entity_poly.type
_entity_poly.pdbx_seq_one_letter_code
_entity_poly.pdbx_strand_id
1 'polypeptide(L)'
;MVPRSRLHRTLLALLLLALGPSADARADWLFTPFIGTSFGTTTSYVVLEPGAANSAQLIFGGSAALLSRGIFGVEADYGYAPHFFERDNRAGEVSGSNVNTLSGSAIFAVPLSVTRESLRPYVIGGLGLMHAAAKDAFFDAVSFNDNFLGYNVGGGAIGLISPRTGFRFEIRHFRSVQNTQSDLTGESSARLSFWRATIGVVIRVAN
;
A
#
# COMPACT_ATOMS: atom_id res chain seq x y z
N MET A 1 12.77 -6.41 36.73
CA MET A 1 13.08 -7.31 35.59
C MET A 1 11.89 -8.23 35.37
N VAL A 2 11.03 -8.00 34.39
CA VAL A 2 9.89 -8.91 34.10
C VAL A 2 10.45 -10.13 33.35
N PRO A 3 10.21 -11.35 33.81
CA PRO A 3 10.75 -12.55 33.17
C PRO A 3 10.18 -12.71 31.77
N ARG A 4 11.06 -12.82 30.77
CA ARG A 4 10.76 -12.96 29.33
C ARG A 4 9.69 -14.03 29.05
N SER A 5 9.59 -15.06 29.87
CA SER A 5 8.58 -16.12 29.74
C SER A 5 7.13 -15.65 29.97
N ARG A 6 6.91 -14.62 30.76
CA ARG A 6 5.56 -14.07 31.00
C ARG A 6 5.09 -13.21 29.81
N LEU A 7 6.00 -12.49 29.18
CA LEU A 7 5.67 -11.67 28.01
C LEU A 7 5.23 -12.52 26.81
N HIS A 8 5.88 -13.66 26.57
CA HIS A 8 5.52 -14.57 25.50
C HIS A 8 4.16 -15.25 25.76
N ARG A 9 3.86 -15.57 27.02
CA ARG A 9 2.57 -16.17 27.40
C ARG A 9 1.42 -15.18 27.27
N THR A 10 1.61 -13.91 27.63
CA THR A 10 0.61 -12.85 27.43
C THR A 10 0.40 -12.52 25.97
N LEU A 11 1.44 -12.48 25.15
CA LEU A 11 1.33 -12.30 23.70
C LEU A 11 0.61 -13.48 23.02
N LEU A 12 0.91 -14.71 23.43
CA LEU A 12 0.24 -15.92 22.93
C LEU A 12 -1.23 -15.97 23.36
N ALA A 13 -1.55 -15.57 24.59
CA ALA A 13 -2.93 -15.48 25.09
C ALA A 13 -3.74 -14.39 24.37
N LEU A 14 -3.14 -13.23 24.09
CA LEU A 14 -3.76 -12.18 23.29
C LEU A 14 -3.99 -12.61 21.83
N LEU A 15 -3.05 -13.35 21.25
CA LEU A 15 -3.18 -13.91 19.90
C LEU A 15 -4.28 -14.97 19.85
N LEU A 16 -4.38 -15.84 20.87
CA LEU A 16 -5.45 -16.85 20.98
C LEU A 16 -6.82 -16.24 21.26
N LEU A 17 -6.90 -15.13 22.00
CA LEU A 17 -8.14 -14.39 22.21
C LEU A 17 -8.63 -13.71 20.91
N ALA A 18 -7.72 -13.28 20.06
CA ALA A 18 -8.04 -12.71 18.74
C ALA A 18 -8.53 -13.78 17.75
N LEU A 19 -8.20 -15.06 17.98
CA LEU A 19 -8.63 -16.23 17.20
C LEU A 19 -9.86 -16.91 17.77
N GLY A 20 -10.49 -16.37 18.83
CA GLY A 20 -11.72 -16.91 19.41
C GLY A 20 -12.83 -17.04 18.36
N PRO A 21 -13.69 -18.08 18.42
CA PRO A 21 -14.76 -18.26 17.48
C PRO A 21 -15.75 -17.11 17.64
N SER A 22 -15.66 -16.12 16.74
CA SER A 22 -16.70 -15.11 16.61
C SER A 22 -17.91 -15.77 15.95
N ALA A 23 -18.95 -16.02 16.74
CA ALA A 23 -20.25 -16.39 16.21
C ALA A 23 -20.62 -15.41 15.10
N ASP A 24 -21.01 -15.91 13.92
CA ASP A 24 -21.39 -15.16 12.72
C ASP A 24 -20.30 -14.30 12.06
N ALA A 25 -19.06 -14.72 12.04
CA ALA A 25 -18.01 -14.08 11.24
C ALA A 25 -18.18 -14.41 9.73
N ARG A 26 -19.32 -14.08 9.15
CA ARG A 26 -19.48 -14.08 7.69
C ARG A 26 -18.56 -12.98 7.15
N ALA A 27 -17.55 -13.37 6.43
CA ALA A 27 -16.65 -12.45 5.75
C ALA A 27 -16.87 -12.58 4.26
N ASP A 28 -16.99 -11.44 3.59
CA ASP A 28 -17.17 -11.36 2.16
C ASP A 28 -15.83 -11.09 1.47
N TRP A 29 -15.58 -11.77 0.35
CA TRP A 29 -14.48 -11.43 -0.53
C TRP A 29 -14.82 -10.20 -1.35
N LEU A 30 -13.91 -9.22 -1.34
CA LEU A 30 -13.99 -8.01 -2.13
C LEU A 30 -12.81 -7.96 -3.08
N PHE A 31 -13.07 -8.00 -4.38
CA PHE A 31 -12.06 -7.77 -5.41
C PHE A 31 -12.22 -6.35 -5.95
N THR A 32 -11.13 -5.59 -5.98
CA THR A 32 -11.20 -4.17 -6.35
C THR A 32 -10.10 -3.83 -7.36
N PRO A 33 -10.35 -3.94 -8.68
CA PRO A 33 -9.53 -3.23 -9.65
C PRO A 33 -9.65 -1.73 -9.43
N PHE A 34 -8.52 -1.01 -9.50
CA PHE A 34 -8.47 0.42 -9.25
C PHE A 34 -7.54 1.16 -10.22
N ILE A 35 -7.80 2.45 -10.36
CA ILE A 35 -6.95 3.44 -10.98
C ILE A 35 -6.77 4.60 -10.02
N GLY A 36 -5.66 5.30 -10.11
CA GLY A 36 -5.40 6.42 -9.22
C GLY A 36 -4.14 7.20 -9.58
N THR A 37 -3.68 7.97 -8.62
CA THR A 37 -2.48 8.78 -8.77
C THR A 37 -1.62 8.73 -7.52
N SER A 38 -0.30 8.78 -7.70
CA SER A 38 0.65 9.07 -6.62
C SER A 38 1.00 10.54 -6.61
N PHE A 39 1.26 11.09 -5.43
CA PHE A 39 1.67 12.48 -5.22
C PHE A 39 2.50 12.62 -3.95
N GLY A 40 3.17 13.76 -3.78
CA GLY A 40 3.98 14.04 -2.59
C GLY A 40 5.14 13.05 -2.44
N THR A 41 5.75 12.62 -3.54
CA THR A 41 6.88 11.69 -3.52
C THR A 41 8.11 12.39 -2.98
N THR A 42 8.72 11.79 -1.95
CA THR A 42 10.01 12.20 -1.41
C THR A 42 10.99 11.05 -1.61
N THR A 43 12.09 11.31 -2.30
CA THR A 43 13.16 10.34 -2.48
C THR A 43 14.49 10.98 -2.09
N SER A 44 15.36 10.24 -1.41
CA SER A 44 16.70 10.67 -1.02
C SER A 44 17.78 10.05 -1.91
N TYR A 45 17.49 9.81 -3.18
CA TYR A 45 18.53 9.43 -4.14
C TYR A 45 19.44 10.64 -4.40
N VAL A 46 20.74 10.47 -4.15
CA VAL A 46 21.76 11.52 -4.13
C VAL A 46 21.97 12.25 -5.45
N VAL A 47 21.39 11.81 -6.54
CA VAL A 47 21.60 12.36 -7.90
C VAL A 47 20.43 13.22 -8.40
N LEU A 48 19.28 13.15 -7.75
CA LEU A 48 18.12 13.96 -8.16
C LEU A 48 17.94 15.12 -7.19
N GLU A 49 17.97 16.35 -7.71
CA GLU A 49 17.74 17.56 -6.92
C GLU A 49 16.46 17.44 -6.06
N PRO A 50 16.48 17.96 -4.81
CA PRO A 50 15.29 18.00 -3.97
C PRO A 50 14.20 18.83 -4.68
N GLY A 51 13.15 18.17 -5.16
CA GLY A 51 12.07 18.80 -5.91
C GLY A 51 11.67 18.10 -7.21
N ALA A 52 12.38 17.04 -7.60
CA ALA A 52 12.12 16.32 -8.86
C ALA A 52 10.86 15.43 -8.84
N ALA A 53 10.25 15.17 -7.68
CA ALA A 53 9.21 14.17 -7.51
C ALA A 53 7.81 14.74 -7.25
N ASN A 54 7.48 15.92 -7.75
CA ASN A 54 6.20 16.60 -7.46
C ASN A 54 5.15 16.47 -8.56
N SER A 55 5.35 15.62 -9.55
CA SER A 55 4.33 15.31 -10.57
C SER A 55 3.44 14.16 -10.10
N ALA A 56 2.13 14.33 -10.26
CA ALA A 56 1.16 13.27 -10.03
C ALA A 56 1.36 12.16 -11.07
N GLN A 57 1.63 10.93 -10.64
CA GLN A 57 1.89 9.78 -11.52
C GLN A 57 0.69 8.85 -11.53
N LEU A 58 0.31 8.37 -12.71
CA LEU A 58 -0.77 7.40 -12.86
C LEU A 58 -0.41 6.07 -12.19
N ILE A 59 -1.34 5.51 -11.42
CA ILE A 59 -1.22 4.17 -10.82
C ILE A 59 -2.46 3.38 -11.17
N PHE A 60 -2.29 2.11 -11.48
CA PHE A 60 -3.36 1.14 -11.60
C PHE A 60 -3.00 -0.18 -10.91
N GLY A 61 -4.00 -0.93 -10.55
CA GLY A 61 -3.78 -2.18 -9.83
C GLY A 61 -5.05 -2.86 -9.40
N GLY A 62 -4.93 -3.67 -8.37
CA GLY A 62 -6.06 -4.39 -7.81
C GLY A 62 -5.79 -4.85 -6.38
N SER A 63 -6.86 -5.05 -5.64
CA SER A 63 -6.81 -5.62 -4.31
C SER A 63 -7.82 -6.76 -4.14
N ALA A 64 -7.47 -7.69 -3.24
CA ALA A 64 -8.33 -8.75 -2.76
C ALA A 64 -8.42 -8.62 -1.24
N ALA A 65 -9.62 -8.36 -0.74
CA ALA A 65 -9.86 -8.20 0.69
C ALA A 65 -10.87 -9.23 1.19
N LEU A 66 -10.62 -9.76 2.36
CA LEU A 66 -11.58 -10.52 3.14
C LEU A 66 -12.07 -9.62 4.27
N LEU A 67 -13.31 -9.15 4.18
CA LEU A 67 -13.85 -8.17 5.11
C LEU A 67 -15.05 -8.74 5.84
N SER A 68 -14.94 -8.83 7.19
CA SER A 68 -16.06 -9.25 8.02
C SER A 68 -17.20 -8.21 7.99
N ARG A 69 -18.39 -8.62 8.34
CA ARG A 69 -19.53 -7.68 8.55
C ARG A 69 -19.32 -6.80 9.77
N GLY A 70 -18.42 -7.18 10.66
CA GLY A 70 -17.98 -6.43 11.83
C GLY A 70 -16.94 -5.37 11.50
N ILE A 71 -15.88 -5.30 12.31
CA ILE A 71 -14.87 -4.23 12.24
C ILE A 71 -13.65 -4.65 11.41
N PHE A 72 -13.28 -5.94 11.43
CA PHE A 72 -11.98 -6.41 10.95
C PHE A 72 -12.03 -6.96 9.53
N GLY A 73 -10.94 -6.76 8.82
CA GLY A 73 -10.64 -7.38 7.55
C GLY A 73 -9.14 -7.43 7.28
N VAL A 74 -8.77 -8.18 6.25
CA VAL A 74 -7.41 -8.27 5.73
C VAL A 74 -7.42 -8.06 4.22
N GLU A 75 -6.35 -7.52 3.68
CA GLU A 75 -6.24 -7.20 2.27
C GLU A 75 -4.85 -7.53 1.73
N ALA A 76 -4.79 -8.06 0.53
CA ALA A 76 -3.63 -8.04 -0.34
C ALA A 76 -3.87 -7.02 -1.47
N ASP A 77 -2.90 -6.15 -1.71
CA ASP A 77 -2.98 -5.04 -2.68
C ASP A 77 -1.75 -5.06 -3.57
N TYR A 78 -1.95 -4.92 -4.88
CA TYR A 78 -0.91 -4.75 -5.86
C TYR A 78 -1.15 -3.49 -6.67
N GLY A 79 -0.14 -2.61 -6.76
CA GLY A 79 -0.16 -1.38 -7.55
C GLY A 79 1.04 -1.30 -8.48
N TYR A 80 0.80 -0.78 -9.69
CA TYR A 80 1.81 -0.53 -10.71
C TYR A 80 1.72 0.92 -11.17
N ALA A 81 2.84 1.64 -11.09
CA ALA A 81 2.99 3.00 -11.57
C ALA A 81 4.06 3.03 -12.68
N PRO A 82 3.66 3.11 -13.96
CA PRO A 82 4.59 3.36 -15.05
C PRO A 82 5.10 4.80 -15.01
N HIS A 83 6.28 5.03 -15.56
CA HIS A 83 6.88 6.38 -15.73
C HIS A 83 7.02 7.17 -14.41
N PHE A 84 7.25 6.47 -13.29
CA PHE A 84 7.18 7.04 -11.94
C PHE A 84 8.21 8.16 -11.68
N PHE A 85 9.36 8.13 -12.34
CA PHE A 85 10.46 9.09 -12.20
C PHE A 85 10.66 9.97 -13.42
N GLU A 86 9.79 9.90 -14.44
CA GLU A 86 9.91 10.73 -15.65
C GLU A 86 9.36 12.13 -15.41
N ARG A 87 10.15 13.13 -15.79
CA ARG A 87 9.77 14.56 -15.75
C ARG A 87 9.29 15.02 -17.11
N ASP A 88 8.16 15.73 -17.14
CA ASP A 88 7.45 16.17 -18.33
C ASP A 88 8.21 17.22 -19.20
N ASN A 89 9.38 17.72 -18.80
CA ASN A 89 10.03 18.87 -19.49
C ASN A 89 11.56 18.80 -19.70
N ARG A 90 12.21 17.66 -19.50
CA ARG A 90 13.61 17.49 -19.92
C ARG A 90 13.79 16.17 -20.65
N ALA A 91 13.72 16.25 -21.98
CA ALA A 91 14.12 15.16 -22.84
C ALA A 91 15.56 14.75 -22.51
N GLY A 92 15.77 13.55 -21.96
CA GLY A 92 17.06 12.91 -22.01
C GLY A 92 17.61 12.21 -20.76
N GLU A 93 17.00 12.30 -19.57
CA GLU A 93 17.68 11.75 -18.37
C GLU A 93 17.18 10.41 -17.85
N VAL A 94 15.93 10.02 -18.09
CA VAL A 94 15.40 8.70 -17.65
C VAL A 94 14.53 8.11 -18.74
N SER A 95 14.93 6.99 -19.32
CA SER A 95 14.24 6.32 -20.44
C SER A 95 13.42 5.11 -20.01
N GLY A 96 12.74 5.17 -18.92
CA GLY A 96 11.82 4.15 -18.43
C GLY A 96 11.98 3.90 -16.94
N SER A 97 10.94 4.20 -16.20
CA SER A 97 10.89 3.97 -14.77
C SER A 97 9.56 3.36 -14.39
N ASN A 98 9.57 2.46 -13.43
CA ASN A 98 8.35 1.92 -12.87
C ASN A 98 8.49 1.67 -11.36
N VAL A 99 7.37 1.75 -10.67
CA VAL A 99 7.27 1.36 -9.27
C VAL A 99 6.14 0.34 -9.12
N ASN A 100 6.48 -0.80 -8.56
CA ASN A 100 5.54 -1.84 -8.18
C ASN A 100 5.39 -1.85 -6.66
N THR A 101 4.18 -2.01 -6.17
CA THR A 101 3.88 -2.17 -4.75
C THR A 101 3.08 -3.45 -4.54
N LEU A 102 3.50 -4.28 -3.58
CA LEU A 102 2.74 -5.43 -3.11
C LEU A 102 2.62 -5.32 -1.60
N SER A 103 1.42 -5.25 -1.06
CA SER A 103 1.22 -5.09 0.38
C SER A 103 0.16 -6.01 0.95
N GLY A 104 0.38 -6.43 2.21
CA GLY A 104 -0.59 -7.08 3.07
C GLY A 104 -1.00 -6.12 4.19
N SER A 105 -2.29 -5.92 4.40
CA SER A 105 -2.80 -4.89 5.31
C SER A 105 -3.98 -5.40 6.14
N ALA A 106 -4.12 -4.88 7.35
CA ALA A 106 -5.31 -5.01 8.18
C ALA A 106 -6.26 -3.84 7.90
N ILE A 107 -7.55 -4.14 7.81
CA ILE A 107 -8.62 -3.16 7.60
C ILE A 107 -9.44 -3.08 8.90
N PHE A 108 -9.74 -1.86 9.32
CA PHE A 108 -10.66 -1.56 10.42
C PHE A 108 -11.79 -0.72 9.86
N ALA A 109 -12.94 -1.32 9.62
CA ALA A 109 -14.09 -0.69 8.97
C ALA A 109 -15.23 -0.50 9.95
N VAL A 110 -16.06 0.51 9.71
CA VAL A 110 -17.30 0.68 10.46
C VAL A 110 -18.20 -0.54 10.22
N PRO A 111 -18.82 -1.13 11.26
CA PRO A 111 -19.69 -2.30 11.10
C PRO A 111 -20.89 -2.03 10.19
N LEU A 112 -21.30 -3.03 9.42
CA LEU A 112 -22.47 -2.94 8.53
C LEU A 112 -23.77 -2.65 9.29
N SER A 113 -23.86 -3.08 10.56
CA SER A 113 -25.00 -2.77 11.44
C SER A 113 -25.22 -1.25 11.63
N VAL A 114 -24.16 -0.45 11.54
CA VAL A 114 -24.20 1.01 11.69
C VAL A 114 -24.44 1.69 10.34
N THR A 115 -23.79 1.23 9.28
CA THR A 115 -23.79 1.91 7.97
C THR A 115 -24.91 1.46 7.05
N ARG A 116 -25.67 0.42 7.42
CA ARG A 116 -26.80 -0.12 6.62
C ARG A 116 -26.43 -0.38 5.15
N GLU A 117 -25.17 -0.83 4.92
CA GLU A 117 -24.61 -1.17 3.60
C GLU A 117 -24.44 -0.01 2.60
N SER A 118 -24.77 1.24 2.94
CA SER A 118 -24.71 2.34 1.98
C SER A 118 -23.30 2.87 1.75
N LEU A 119 -22.59 3.26 2.83
CA LEU A 119 -21.21 3.75 2.77
C LEU A 119 -20.46 3.25 4.00
N ARG A 120 -19.36 2.55 3.78
CA ARG A 120 -18.57 1.93 4.82
C ARG A 120 -17.18 2.55 4.90
N PRO A 121 -16.95 3.56 5.77
CA PRO A 121 -15.64 4.11 6.03
C PRO A 121 -14.73 3.08 6.70
N TYR A 122 -13.42 3.18 6.43
CA TYR A 122 -12.42 2.32 7.04
C TYR A 122 -11.07 3.04 7.15
N VAL A 123 -10.22 2.53 8.04
CA VAL A 123 -8.80 2.79 8.10
C VAL A 123 -8.05 1.49 7.79
N ILE A 124 -6.86 1.63 7.24
CA ILE A 124 -6.05 0.50 6.78
C ILE A 124 -4.59 0.74 7.12
N GLY A 125 -3.88 -0.32 7.48
CA GLY A 125 -2.45 -0.26 7.71
C GLY A 125 -1.81 -1.62 7.52
N GLY A 126 -0.59 -1.63 7.00
CA GLY A 126 0.08 -2.87 6.67
C GLY A 126 1.55 -2.73 6.31
N LEU A 127 2.11 -3.84 5.90
CA LEU A 127 3.49 -3.96 5.43
C LEU A 127 3.48 -4.37 3.95
N GLY A 128 4.53 -4.00 3.23
CA GLY A 128 4.62 -4.34 1.82
C GLY A 128 6.03 -4.22 1.26
N LEU A 129 6.18 -4.77 0.08
CA LEU A 129 7.37 -4.65 -0.74
C LEU A 129 7.12 -3.58 -1.81
N MET A 130 8.05 -2.68 -1.96
CA MET A 130 8.09 -1.69 -3.03
C MET A 130 9.30 -2.02 -3.91
N HIS A 131 9.05 -2.24 -5.18
CA HIS A 131 10.08 -2.50 -6.17
C HIS A 131 10.16 -1.32 -7.12
N ALA A 132 11.30 -0.62 -7.12
CA ALA A 132 11.56 0.49 -8.01
C ALA A 132 12.62 0.11 -9.04
N ALA A 133 12.30 0.28 -10.32
CA ALA A 133 13.24 0.11 -11.42
C ALA A 133 13.34 1.41 -12.23
N ALA A 134 14.55 1.87 -12.48
CA ALA A 134 14.83 2.99 -13.37
C ALA A 134 16.01 2.65 -14.28
N LYS A 135 15.89 3.00 -15.58
CA LYS A 135 16.96 2.88 -16.58
C LYS A 135 17.41 4.26 -16.99
N ASP A 136 18.71 4.51 -16.93
CA ASP A 136 19.31 5.74 -17.44
C ASP A 136 19.43 5.66 -18.98
N ALA A 137 19.06 6.75 -19.68
CA ALA A 137 19.09 6.81 -21.14
C ALA A 137 20.51 7.03 -21.73
N PHE A 138 21.44 7.56 -20.94
CA PHE A 138 22.78 7.95 -21.41
C PHE A 138 23.89 6.97 -21.06
N PHE A 139 23.73 6.18 -20.01
CA PHE A 139 24.70 5.17 -19.61
C PHE A 139 23.96 3.86 -19.33
N ASP A 140 24.03 2.94 -20.28
CA ASP A 140 23.50 1.57 -20.19
C ASP A 140 24.05 0.76 -18.99
N ALA A 141 24.88 1.39 -18.17
CA ALA A 141 25.58 0.79 -17.03
C ALA A 141 24.93 1.04 -15.65
N VAL A 142 23.91 1.91 -15.53
CA VAL A 142 23.29 2.23 -14.23
C VAL A 142 21.81 1.88 -14.26
N SER A 143 21.49 0.60 -14.13
CA SER A 143 20.14 0.14 -13.85
C SER A 143 19.98 -0.05 -12.35
N PHE A 144 19.10 0.75 -11.74
CA PHE A 144 18.71 0.54 -10.33
C PHE A 144 17.54 -0.44 -10.28
N ASN A 145 17.69 -1.47 -9.48
CA ASN A 145 16.68 -2.50 -9.26
C ASN A 145 16.64 -2.83 -7.76
N ASP A 146 15.93 -2.01 -6.98
CA ASP A 146 15.91 -2.12 -5.53
C ASP A 146 14.55 -2.54 -4.99
N ASN A 147 14.59 -3.47 -4.02
CA ASN A 147 13.45 -3.90 -3.26
C ASN A 147 13.46 -3.25 -1.89
N PHE A 148 12.41 -2.52 -1.55
CA PHE A 148 12.26 -1.87 -0.25
C PHE A 148 11.14 -2.54 0.54
N LEU A 149 11.46 -2.96 1.76
CA LEU A 149 10.42 -3.25 2.75
C LEU A 149 9.86 -1.91 3.26
N GLY A 150 8.54 -1.77 3.26
CA GLY A 150 7.87 -0.57 3.72
C GLY A 150 6.60 -0.86 4.49
N TYR A 151 6.04 0.18 5.05
CA TYR A 151 4.71 0.14 5.63
C TYR A 151 3.78 1.08 4.87
N ASN A 152 2.49 0.81 4.98
CA ASN A 152 1.46 1.69 4.46
C ASN A 152 0.42 1.97 5.54
N VAL A 153 -0.17 3.15 5.50
CA VAL A 153 -1.27 3.56 6.35
C VAL A 153 -2.19 4.48 5.56
N GLY A 154 -3.48 4.31 5.76
CA GLY A 154 -4.45 5.12 5.01
C GLY A 154 -5.86 4.92 5.47
N GLY A 155 -6.77 5.35 4.64
CA GLY A 155 -8.19 5.16 4.87
C GLY A 155 -8.99 5.43 3.61
N GLY A 156 -10.25 5.06 3.67
CA GLY A 156 -11.15 5.17 2.54
C GLY A 156 -12.58 4.88 2.90
N ALA A 157 -13.38 4.70 1.87
CA ALA A 157 -14.76 4.30 2.01
C ALA A 157 -15.17 3.36 0.88
N ILE A 158 -15.97 2.35 1.20
CA ILE A 158 -16.60 1.43 0.28
C ILE A 158 -18.09 1.77 0.24
N GLY A 159 -18.62 2.09 -0.93
CA GLY A 159 -20.05 2.30 -1.18
C GLY A 159 -20.59 1.20 -2.08
N LEU A 160 -21.56 0.41 -1.61
CA LEU A 160 -22.21 -0.60 -2.40
C LEU A 160 -23.43 0.03 -3.13
N ILE A 161 -23.49 -0.13 -4.44
CA ILE A 161 -24.62 0.29 -5.28
C ILE A 161 -25.59 -0.87 -5.48
N SER A 162 -25.05 -2.10 -5.47
CA SER A 162 -25.82 -3.32 -5.55
C SER A 162 -25.27 -4.34 -4.52
N PRO A 163 -25.98 -5.47 -4.30
CA PRO A 163 -25.49 -6.51 -3.40
C PRO A 163 -24.10 -7.06 -3.76
N ARG A 164 -23.69 -6.93 -5.02
CA ARG A 164 -22.41 -7.51 -5.53
C ARG A 164 -21.42 -6.48 -6.05
N THR A 165 -21.84 -5.23 -6.28
CA THR A 165 -20.96 -4.22 -6.89
C THR A 165 -21.03 -2.90 -6.17
N GLY A 166 -19.91 -2.16 -6.16
CA GLY A 166 -19.79 -0.87 -5.54
C GLY A 166 -18.57 -0.10 -6.00
N PHE A 167 -18.31 1.00 -5.35
CA PHE A 167 -17.10 1.80 -5.53
C PHE A 167 -16.30 1.87 -4.24
N ARG A 168 -14.99 2.02 -4.40
CA ARG A 168 -14.05 2.24 -3.31
C ARG A 168 -13.22 3.47 -3.62
N PHE A 169 -13.13 4.37 -2.64
CA PHE A 169 -12.22 5.51 -2.64
C PHE A 169 -11.22 5.30 -1.53
N GLU A 170 -9.93 5.52 -1.82
CA GLU A 170 -8.88 5.31 -0.84
C GLU A 170 -7.75 6.32 -1.01
N ILE A 171 -7.21 6.79 0.12
CA ILE A 171 -5.96 7.52 0.20
C ILE A 171 -5.03 6.75 1.14
N ARG A 172 -3.82 6.43 0.67
CA ARG A 172 -2.83 5.63 1.40
C ARG A 172 -1.44 6.25 1.28
N HIS A 173 -0.74 6.31 2.40
CA HIS A 173 0.66 6.72 2.47
C HIS A 173 1.54 5.49 2.52
N PHE A 174 2.55 5.44 1.67
CA PHE A 174 3.58 4.40 1.62
C PHE A 174 4.92 4.99 2.07
N ARG A 175 5.68 4.24 2.87
CA ARG A 175 7.02 4.65 3.30
C ARG A 175 7.92 3.43 3.48
N SER A 176 9.13 3.50 2.90
CA SER A 176 10.16 2.47 3.08
C SER A 176 10.77 2.55 4.49
N VAL A 177 11.08 1.36 5.05
CA VAL A 177 11.72 1.22 6.38
C VAL A 177 13.22 0.93 6.24
N GLN A 178 13.65 0.37 5.12
CA GLN A 178 15.04 -0.01 4.90
C GLN A 178 15.89 1.16 4.42
N ASN A 179 17.06 1.31 5.04
CA ASN A 179 18.17 2.08 4.52
C ASN A 179 19.08 1.08 3.80
N THR A 180 19.17 1.14 2.48
CA THR A 180 20.16 0.36 1.75
C THR A 180 21.54 0.99 2.00
N GLN A 181 22.37 0.32 2.81
CA GLN A 181 23.78 0.68 2.95
C GLN A 181 24.53 0.09 1.75
N SER A 182 25.01 0.95 0.87
CA SER A 182 26.05 0.57 -0.10
C SER A 182 27.38 0.63 0.61
N ASP A 183 28.01 -0.52 0.83
CA ASP A 183 29.27 -0.68 1.58
C ASP A 183 30.51 -0.01 0.94
N LEU A 184 30.40 0.72 -0.14
CA LEU A 184 31.56 1.25 -0.87
C LEU A 184 31.77 2.76 -0.85
N THR A 185 30.79 3.57 -0.50
CA THR A 185 30.97 5.04 -0.36
C THR A 185 29.86 5.63 0.52
N GLY A 186 30.12 5.78 1.82
CA GLY A 186 29.47 6.71 2.73
C GLY A 186 27.98 6.98 2.53
N GLU A 187 27.14 6.46 3.43
CA GLU A 187 25.81 6.96 3.81
C GLU A 187 24.91 7.55 2.70
N SER A 188 24.31 6.71 1.92
CA SER A 188 23.13 7.09 1.12
C SER A 188 21.93 6.25 1.53
N SER A 189 21.19 6.73 2.52
CA SER A 189 19.90 6.14 2.92
C SER A 189 18.86 6.46 1.87
N ALA A 190 18.66 5.59 0.89
CA ALA A 190 17.57 5.72 -0.05
C ALA A 190 16.24 5.48 0.67
N ARG A 191 15.43 6.52 0.81
CA ARG A 191 14.06 6.45 1.37
C ARG A 191 13.06 6.78 0.28
N LEU A 192 12.03 5.94 0.15
CA LEU A 192 10.91 6.19 -0.74
C LEU A 192 9.66 6.43 0.10
N SER A 193 8.99 7.55 -0.13
CA SER A 193 7.73 7.89 0.53
C SER A 193 6.82 8.60 -0.47
N PHE A 194 5.56 8.19 -0.55
CA PHE A 194 4.56 8.82 -1.41
C PHE A 194 3.14 8.57 -0.91
N TRP A 195 2.23 9.44 -1.33
CA TRP A 195 0.80 9.26 -1.18
C TRP A 195 0.22 8.63 -2.44
N ARG A 196 -0.78 7.78 -2.27
CA ARG A 196 -1.57 7.20 -3.34
C ARG A 196 -3.05 7.49 -3.10
N ALA A 197 -3.73 8.10 -4.07
CA ALA A 197 -5.19 8.24 -4.08
C ALA A 197 -5.76 7.36 -5.20
N THR A 198 -6.74 6.53 -4.90
CA THR A 198 -7.34 5.58 -5.86
C THR A 198 -8.85 5.60 -5.81
N ILE A 199 -9.44 5.28 -6.98
CA ILE A 199 -10.83 4.91 -7.14
C ILE A 199 -10.89 3.52 -7.77
N GLY A 200 -11.76 2.66 -7.28
CA GLY A 200 -11.91 1.30 -7.78
C GLY A 200 -13.35 0.83 -7.82
N VAL A 201 -13.61 -0.18 -8.63
CA VAL A 201 -14.87 -0.90 -8.67
C VAL A 201 -14.77 -2.10 -7.74
N VAL A 202 -15.64 -2.19 -6.76
CA VAL A 202 -15.70 -3.32 -5.83
C VAL A 202 -16.60 -4.40 -6.41
N ILE A 203 -16.10 -5.62 -6.46
CA ILE A 203 -16.85 -6.83 -6.80
C ILE A 203 -16.89 -7.69 -5.53
N ARG A 204 -18.08 -7.82 -4.95
CA ARG A 204 -18.33 -8.59 -3.72
C ARG A 204 -18.75 -10.02 -4.08
N VAL A 205 -18.02 -10.99 -3.56
CA VAL A 205 -18.38 -12.39 -3.57
C VAL A 205 -18.79 -12.76 -2.14
N ALA A 206 -20.10 -12.86 -1.92
CA ALA A 206 -20.63 -13.23 -0.61
C ALA A 206 -20.37 -14.72 -0.34
N ASN A 207 -19.98 -15.02 0.87
CA ASN A 207 -19.71 -16.38 1.35
C ASN A 207 -20.83 -16.81 2.29
#